data_cde41090cdeddaad1329fbcd5ad3385c
#
_entry.id   cde41090cdeddaad1329fbcd5ad3385c
#
_cell.length_a   1.000
_cell.length_b   1.000
_cell.length_c   1.000
_cell.angle_alpha   90.00
_cell.angle_beta   90.00
_cell.angle_gamma   90.00
#
_symmetry.space_group_name_H-M   'P 1'
#
loop_
_entity.id
_entity.type
_entity.pdbx_description
1 polymer ?
#
loop_
_entity_poly.entity_id
_entity_poly.type
_entity_poly.pdbx_seq_one_letter_code
_entity_poly.pdbx_strand_id
1 'polypeptide(L)'
;MGMTKSGGATRTDGIHQALRADILAGRLIPGDRLKFPDLADRYQVSVGATREALTRLVAEGLVVARPRQGYLVRPLSHRDLAELTQARAEIESLVLGLSVREGDTRWEADAVAAHHLLERAPYRDPADPDHLSDEWSQAHAAFHHALLTGCRNQRLLDAARSLRQEAELYRQWSVSLGNEPGRDVAAEHRALLDAVLARDADHAQELLRDHIAHTARLLISCAPDQPNQAGE
;
A
#
# COMPACT_ATOMS: atom_id res chain seq x y z
N MET A 1 9.60 38.75 24.73
CA MET A 1 8.93 38.61 23.42
C MET A 1 9.53 37.39 22.72
N GLY A 2 8.90 36.23 22.93
CA GLY A 2 9.37 34.93 22.42
C GLY A 2 8.80 34.68 21.04
N MET A 3 9.67 34.63 20.04
CA MET A 3 9.29 34.16 18.69
C MET A 3 9.24 32.64 18.67
N THR A 4 8.06 32.10 18.45
CA THR A 4 7.72 30.68 18.37
C THR A 4 8.40 30.02 17.19
N LYS A 5 9.21 28.96 17.45
CA LYS A 5 9.77 28.00 16.47
C LYS A 5 8.68 27.05 15.97
N SER A 6 7.67 27.51 15.28
CA SER A 6 6.58 26.66 14.76
C SER A 6 6.74 26.27 13.26
N GLY A 7 7.73 26.80 12.55
CA GLY A 7 7.87 26.61 11.12
C GLY A 7 8.67 25.37 10.65
N GLY A 8 9.32 24.65 11.56
CA GLY A 8 10.17 23.50 11.23
C GLY A 8 9.39 22.19 11.08
N ALA A 9 8.49 21.91 11.97
CA ALA A 9 7.69 20.67 11.97
C ALA A 9 6.77 20.56 10.73
N THR A 10 6.13 21.66 10.35
CA THR A 10 5.22 21.72 9.19
C THR A 10 5.92 21.55 7.84
N ARG A 11 7.17 22.00 7.70
CA ARG A 11 7.95 21.84 6.46
C ARG A 11 8.51 20.42 6.31
N THR A 12 8.95 19.80 7.38
CA THR A 12 9.42 18.42 7.39
C THR A 12 8.26 17.46 7.12
N ASP A 13 7.07 17.70 7.67
CA ASP A 13 5.90 16.90 7.39
C ASP A 13 5.46 17.05 5.91
N GLY A 14 5.54 18.25 5.36
CA GLY A 14 5.22 18.51 3.96
C GLY A 14 6.13 17.73 2.99
N ILE A 15 7.45 17.77 3.18
CA ILE A 15 8.38 17.00 2.32
C ILE A 15 8.23 15.49 2.52
N HIS A 16 8.01 15.02 3.75
CA HIS A 16 7.77 13.61 4.01
C HIS A 16 6.54 13.10 3.23
N GLN A 17 5.42 13.83 3.29
CA GLN A 17 4.20 13.48 2.55
C GLN A 17 4.40 13.55 1.04
N ALA A 18 5.09 14.58 0.53
CA ALA A 18 5.36 14.72 -0.90
C ALA A 18 6.25 13.58 -1.43
N LEU A 19 7.34 13.25 -0.72
CA LEU A 19 8.21 12.13 -1.08
C LEU A 19 7.46 10.80 -1.02
N ARG A 20 6.64 10.61 0.02
CA ARG A 20 5.81 9.41 0.15
C ARG A 20 4.84 9.27 -1.03
N ALA A 21 4.16 10.35 -1.39
CA ALA A 21 3.26 10.38 -2.54
C ALA A 21 4.00 10.08 -3.85
N ASP A 22 5.19 10.67 -4.07
CA ASP A 22 5.99 10.44 -5.29
C ASP A 22 6.51 9.00 -5.40
N ILE A 23 6.86 8.36 -4.27
CA ILE A 23 7.26 6.94 -4.25
C ILE A 23 6.05 6.04 -4.52
N LEU A 24 4.94 6.26 -3.85
CA LEU A 24 3.75 5.45 -4.02
C LEU A 24 3.15 5.61 -5.42
N ALA A 25 3.19 6.80 -5.98
CA ALA A 25 2.73 7.06 -7.35
C ALA A 25 3.71 6.56 -8.44
N GLY A 26 4.89 6.00 -8.08
CA GLY A 26 5.87 5.54 -9.05
C GLY A 26 6.64 6.66 -9.76
N ARG A 27 6.51 7.92 -9.33
CA ARG A 27 7.33 9.05 -9.83
C ARG A 27 8.79 8.97 -9.36
N LEU A 28 9.02 8.30 -8.26
CA LEU A 28 10.31 7.80 -7.79
C LEU A 28 10.22 6.28 -7.81
N ILE A 29 10.90 5.65 -8.77
CA ILE A 29 10.76 4.21 -9.04
C ILE A 29 11.63 3.35 -8.11
N PRO A 30 11.33 2.04 -7.97
CA PRO A 30 12.14 1.10 -7.20
C PRO A 30 13.62 1.19 -7.57
N GLY A 31 14.48 1.28 -6.55
CA GLY A 31 15.94 1.36 -6.73
C GLY A 31 16.48 2.76 -7.02
N ASP A 32 15.64 3.76 -7.22
CA ASP A 32 16.08 5.15 -7.45
C ASP A 32 16.91 5.67 -6.28
N ARG A 33 18.02 6.34 -6.62
CA ARG A 33 18.91 6.95 -5.64
C ARG A 33 18.39 8.31 -5.19
N LEU A 34 18.13 8.43 -3.91
CA LEU A 34 17.56 9.63 -3.27
C LEU A 34 18.70 10.53 -2.75
N LYS A 35 19.20 11.45 -3.59
CA LYS A 35 20.27 12.36 -3.23
C LYS A 35 19.71 13.61 -2.53
N PHE A 36 20.29 13.94 -1.37
CA PHE A 36 19.82 15.09 -0.58
C PHE A 36 19.78 16.42 -1.35
N PRO A 37 20.83 16.81 -2.11
CA PRO A 37 20.78 18.06 -2.86
C PRO A 37 19.65 18.11 -3.89
N ASP A 38 19.51 17.04 -4.69
CA ASP A 38 18.53 16.96 -5.76
C ASP A 38 17.09 17.06 -5.21
N LEU A 39 16.83 16.38 -4.07
CA LEU A 39 15.54 16.43 -3.40
C LEU A 39 15.30 17.78 -2.71
N ALA A 40 16.33 18.35 -2.08
CA ALA A 40 16.23 19.67 -1.45
C ALA A 40 15.86 20.74 -2.48
N ASP A 41 16.45 20.67 -3.66
CA ASP A 41 16.16 21.59 -4.78
C ASP A 41 14.78 21.32 -5.39
N ARG A 42 14.41 20.05 -5.61
CA ARG A 42 13.11 19.67 -6.19
C ARG A 42 11.93 20.12 -5.31
N TYR A 43 12.05 19.95 -4.00
CA TYR A 43 10.97 20.23 -3.06
C TYR A 43 11.12 21.59 -2.35
N GLN A 44 12.13 22.38 -2.71
CA GLN A 44 12.40 23.73 -2.15
C GLN A 44 12.50 23.74 -0.62
N VAL A 45 13.26 22.77 -0.07
CA VAL A 45 13.46 22.58 1.38
C VAL A 45 14.94 22.51 1.73
N SER A 46 15.28 22.52 3.03
CA SER A 46 16.65 22.33 3.47
C SER A 46 17.09 20.86 3.37
N VAL A 47 18.39 20.64 3.19
CA VAL A 47 19.02 19.30 3.24
C VAL A 47 18.72 18.58 4.58
N GLY A 48 18.62 19.33 5.70
CA GLY A 48 18.26 18.79 7.00
C GLY A 48 16.83 18.21 7.03
N ALA A 49 15.86 18.95 6.47
CA ALA A 49 14.48 18.49 6.37
C ALA A 49 14.35 17.25 5.46
N THR A 50 15.08 17.24 4.34
CA THR A 50 15.15 16.07 3.45
C THR A 50 15.70 14.83 4.16
N ARG A 51 16.75 14.97 4.96
CA ARG A 51 17.33 13.86 5.72
C ARG A 51 16.34 13.28 6.73
N GLU A 52 15.65 14.16 7.47
CA GLU A 52 14.65 13.75 8.46
C GLU A 52 13.48 13.02 7.77
N ALA A 53 12.97 13.56 6.66
CA ALA A 53 11.91 12.92 5.88
C ALA A 53 12.32 11.53 5.38
N LEU A 54 13.53 11.39 4.82
CA LEU A 54 14.05 10.08 4.37
C LEU A 54 14.24 9.10 5.53
N THR A 55 14.64 9.56 6.72
CA THR A 55 14.74 8.70 7.92
C THR A 55 13.37 8.15 8.33
N ARG A 56 12.32 8.95 8.24
CA ARG A 56 10.94 8.52 8.51
C ARG A 56 10.47 7.49 7.45
N LEU A 57 10.76 7.75 6.17
CA LEU A 57 10.44 6.82 5.07
C LEU A 57 11.19 5.49 5.18
N VAL A 58 12.39 5.47 5.78
CA VAL A 58 13.09 4.21 6.13
C VAL A 58 12.33 3.44 7.19
N ALA A 59 11.82 4.11 8.23
CA ALA A 59 10.99 3.48 9.26
C ALA A 59 9.66 2.94 8.71
N GLU A 60 9.13 3.57 7.66
CA GLU A 60 7.95 3.11 6.91
C GLU A 60 8.25 2.00 5.89
N GLY A 61 9.53 1.66 5.68
CA GLY A 61 9.94 0.64 4.72
C GLY A 61 9.85 1.05 3.24
N LEU A 62 9.55 2.31 2.94
CA LEU A 62 9.49 2.84 1.57
C LEU A 62 10.87 3.17 0.99
N VAL A 63 11.83 3.42 1.87
CA VAL A 63 13.22 3.77 1.54
C VAL A 63 14.16 2.83 2.29
N VAL A 64 15.29 2.51 1.68
CA VAL A 64 16.38 1.76 2.32
C VAL A 64 17.61 2.64 2.40
N ALA A 65 18.27 2.65 3.58
CA ALA A 65 19.58 3.28 3.75
C ALA A 65 20.66 2.21 3.53
N ARG A 66 21.56 2.44 2.56
CA ARG A 66 22.69 1.52 2.28
C ARG A 66 24.01 2.20 2.56
N PRO A 67 24.95 1.50 3.23
CA PRO A 67 26.31 2.00 3.41
C PRO A 67 26.94 2.38 2.06
N ARG A 68 27.57 3.53 1.97
CA ARG A 68 28.25 4.08 0.78
C ARG A 68 27.35 4.39 -0.43
N GLN A 69 26.08 3.95 -0.44
CA GLN A 69 25.12 4.24 -1.51
C GLN A 69 24.13 5.34 -1.14
N GLY A 70 23.94 5.59 0.17
CA GLY A 70 22.98 6.57 0.67
C GLY A 70 21.56 5.99 0.78
N TYR A 71 20.56 6.77 0.40
CA TYR A 71 19.16 6.39 0.45
C TYR A 71 18.67 6.00 -0.95
N LEU A 72 17.90 4.92 -1.02
CA LEU A 72 17.27 4.46 -2.25
C LEU A 72 15.78 4.20 -1.99
N VAL A 73 14.93 4.42 -2.98
CA VAL A 73 13.58 3.83 -2.97
C VAL A 73 13.74 2.32 -2.79
N ARG A 74 12.92 1.69 -1.95
CA ARG A 74 13.00 0.23 -1.72
C ARG A 74 13.04 -0.49 -3.07
N PRO A 75 14.06 -1.31 -3.35
CA PRO A 75 14.12 -2.07 -4.59
C PRO A 75 12.97 -3.08 -4.66
N LEU A 76 12.44 -3.32 -5.85
CA LEU A 76 11.47 -4.37 -6.07
C LEU A 76 12.21 -5.71 -6.13
N SER A 77 11.92 -6.60 -5.19
CA SER A 77 12.44 -7.96 -5.15
C SER A 77 11.31 -8.94 -5.42
N HIS A 78 11.42 -9.76 -6.46
CA HIS A 78 10.44 -10.79 -6.77
C HIS A 78 10.31 -11.81 -5.64
N ARG A 79 11.43 -12.12 -4.98
CA ARG A 79 11.44 -13.02 -3.83
C ARG A 79 10.69 -12.41 -2.64
N ASP A 80 11.00 -11.19 -2.26
CA ASP A 80 10.34 -10.46 -1.16
C ASP A 80 8.84 -10.31 -1.44
N LEU A 81 8.48 -9.95 -2.68
CA LEU A 81 7.09 -9.87 -3.11
C LEU A 81 6.37 -11.23 -3.02
N ALA A 82 7.01 -12.31 -3.40
CA ALA A 82 6.41 -13.65 -3.31
C ALA A 82 6.22 -14.08 -1.85
N GLU A 83 7.21 -13.88 -0.99
CA GLU A 83 7.14 -14.18 0.44
C GLU A 83 6.05 -13.34 1.14
N LEU A 84 5.98 -12.03 0.86
CA LEU A 84 4.95 -11.14 1.37
C LEU A 84 3.55 -11.54 0.87
N THR A 85 3.43 -11.89 -0.41
CA THR A 85 2.16 -12.32 -1.00
C THR A 85 1.64 -13.60 -0.34
N GLN A 86 2.52 -14.58 -0.11
CA GLN A 86 2.17 -15.81 0.58
C GLN A 86 1.71 -15.51 2.01
N ALA A 87 2.48 -14.73 2.78
CA ALA A 87 2.12 -14.37 4.15
C ALA A 87 0.76 -13.65 4.22
N ARG A 88 0.50 -12.74 3.29
CA ARG A 88 -0.78 -12.04 3.17
C ARG A 88 -1.93 -13.00 2.84
N ALA A 89 -1.74 -13.85 1.84
CA ALA A 89 -2.74 -14.82 1.42
C ALA A 89 -3.17 -15.72 2.58
N GLU A 90 -2.24 -16.16 3.41
CA GLU A 90 -2.55 -17.01 4.57
C GLU A 90 -3.21 -16.21 5.70
N ILE A 91 -2.61 -15.11 6.13
CA ILE A 91 -3.08 -14.37 7.31
C ILE A 91 -4.37 -13.59 7.02
N GLU A 92 -4.43 -12.84 5.90
CA GLU A 92 -5.62 -12.03 5.59
C GLU A 92 -6.83 -12.93 5.29
N SER A 93 -6.65 -14.07 4.61
CA SER A 93 -7.76 -15.01 4.35
C SER A 93 -8.26 -15.66 5.63
N LEU A 94 -7.35 -16.07 6.55
CA LEU A 94 -7.73 -16.56 7.86
C LEU A 94 -8.57 -15.53 8.62
N VAL A 95 -8.10 -14.28 8.66
CA VAL A 95 -8.80 -13.17 9.35
C VAL A 95 -10.15 -12.90 8.70
N LEU A 96 -10.24 -12.90 7.36
CA LEU A 96 -11.51 -12.73 6.65
C LEU A 96 -12.49 -13.84 6.98
N GLY A 97 -12.06 -15.10 6.98
CA GLY A 97 -12.90 -16.22 7.34
C GLY A 97 -13.42 -16.14 8.79
N LEU A 98 -12.59 -15.66 9.73
CA LEU A 98 -13.03 -15.35 11.09
C LEU A 98 -14.04 -14.20 11.10
N SER A 99 -13.78 -13.12 10.35
CA SER A 99 -14.69 -11.97 10.24
C SER A 99 -16.06 -12.37 9.73
N VAL A 100 -16.12 -13.22 8.71
CA VAL A 100 -17.41 -13.71 8.17
C VAL A 100 -18.17 -14.57 9.19
N ARG A 101 -17.47 -15.35 10.01
CA ARG A 101 -18.10 -16.19 11.05
C ARG A 101 -18.49 -15.43 12.31
N GLU A 102 -17.73 -14.40 12.69
CA GLU A 102 -17.86 -13.72 14.00
C GLU A 102 -18.49 -12.33 13.91
N GLY A 103 -18.47 -11.70 12.73
CA GLY A 103 -18.95 -10.35 12.50
C GLY A 103 -20.48 -10.24 12.66
N ASP A 104 -20.92 -9.11 13.15
CA ASP A 104 -22.35 -8.79 13.34
C ASP A 104 -22.91 -7.97 12.15
N THR A 105 -24.18 -7.63 12.21
CA THR A 105 -24.87 -6.81 11.18
C THR A 105 -24.26 -5.42 11.05
N ARG A 106 -23.67 -4.88 12.13
CA ARG A 106 -22.99 -3.58 12.07
C ARG A 106 -21.74 -3.67 11.21
N TRP A 107 -20.93 -4.72 11.40
CA TRP A 107 -19.78 -4.99 10.57
C TRP A 107 -20.14 -5.15 9.09
N GLU A 108 -21.23 -5.86 8.76
CA GLU A 108 -21.74 -5.96 7.38
C GLU A 108 -22.06 -4.58 6.79
N ALA A 109 -22.76 -3.75 7.56
CA ALA A 109 -23.10 -2.40 7.13
C ALA A 109 -21.86 -1.53 6.88
N ASP A 110 -20.84 -1.65 7.72
CA ASP A 110 -19.57 -0.94 7.57
C ASP A 110 -18.80 -1.44 6.32
N ALA A 111 -18.81 -2.75 6.01
CA ALA A 111 -18.24 -3.31 4.80
C ALA A 111 -18.96 -2.82 3.52
N VAL A 112 -20.29 -2.79 3.52
CA VAL A 112 -21.10 -2.25 2.41
C VAL A 112 -20.81 -0.77 2.21
N ALA A 113 -20.77 0.03 3.27
CA ALA A 113 -20.48 1.45 3.19
C ALA A 113 -19.06 1.72 2.61
N ALA A 114 -18.06 0.94 3.05
CA ALA A 114 -16.69 1.06 2.55
C ALA A 114 -16.60 0.66 1.06
N HIS A 115 -17.29 -0.40 0.64
CA HIS A 115 -17.36 -0.78 -0.76
C HIS A 115 -18.03 0.29 -1.63
N HIS A 116 -19.12 0.87 -1.16
CA HIS A 116 -19.81 1.94 -1.89
C HIS A 116 -18.89 3.16 -2.12
N LEU A 117 -18.08 3.54 -1.13
CA LEU A 117 -17.10 4.59 -1.29
C LEU A 117 -16.01 4.22 -2.31
N LEU A 118 -15.55 2.96 -2.29
CA LEU A 118 -14.57 2.46 -3.26
C LEU A 118 -15.09 2.49 -4.70
N GLU A 119 -16.34 2.08 -4.93
CA GLU A 119 -16.96 2.13 -6.27
C GLU A 119 -17.11 3.55 -6.81
N ARG A 120 -17.22 4.56 -5.94
CA ARG A 120 -17.38 5.97 -6.31
C ARG A 120 -16.05 6.69 -6.53
N ALA A 121 -14.98 6.20 -5.93
CA ALA A 121 -13.68 6.83 -6.06
C ALA A 121 -13.11 6.65 -7.49
N PRO A 122 -12.55 7.71 -8.10
CA PRO A 122 -11.95 7.61 -9.42
C PRO A 122 -10.72 6.70 -9.36
N TYR A 123 -10.70 5.63 -10.16
CA TYR A 123 -9.61 4.65 -10.16
C TYR A 123 -8.25 5.26 -10.53
N ARG A 124 -8.23 6.12 -11.56
CA ARG A 124 -7.04 6.82 -12.01
C ARG A 124 -7.05 8.27 -11.54
N ASP A 125 -5.88 8.83 -11.30
CA ASP A 125 -5.76 10.26 -11.01
C ASP A 125 -6.15 11.06 -12.28
N PRO A 126 -7.14 11.97 -12.20
CA PRO A 126 -7.53 12.79 -13.35
C PRO A 126 -6.40 13.68 -13.89
N ALA A 127 -5.44 14.06 -13.04
CA ALA A 127 -4.28 14.88 -13.42
C ALA A 127 -3.10 14.05 -13.93
N ASP A 128 -3.04 12.74 -13.61
CA ASP A 128 -1.97 11.82 -13.98
C ASP A 128 -2.54 10.42 -14.20
N PRO A 129 -3.14 10.14 -15.38
CA PRO A 129 -3.87 8.90 -15.66
C PRO A 129 -3.03 7.60 -15.60
N ASP A 130 -1.71 7.71 -15.57
CA ASP A 130 -0.82 6.56 -15.41
C ASP A 130 -0.71 6.08 -13.95
N HIS A 131 -1.30 6.85 -13.01
CA HIS A 131 -1.26 6.57 -11.58
C HIS A 131 -2.66 6.37 -10.99
N LEU A 132 -2.70 5.61 -9.87
CA LEU A 132 -3.93 5.51 -9.07
C LEU A 132 -4.24 6.84 -8.40
N SER A 133 -5.54 7.16 -8.26
CA SER A 133 -5.91 8.30 -7.44
C SER A 133 -5.68 8.00 -5.95
N ASP A 134 -5.31 9.05 -5.20
CA ASP A 134 -5.19 8.95 -3.74
C ASP A 134 -6.52 8.61 -3.08
N GLU A 135 -7.64 9.12 -3.63
CA GLU A 135 -8.99 8.84 -3.15
C GLU A 135 -9.33 7.35 -3.29
N TRP A 136 -9.06 6.78 -4.47
CA TRP A 136 -9.29 5.35 -4.68
C TRP A 136 -8.39 4.50 -3.79
N SER A 137 -7.13 4.87 -3.64
CA SER A 137 -6.16 4.14 -2.81
C SER A 137 -6.59 4.10 -1.34
N GLN A 138 -7.09 5.22 -0.82
CA GLN A 138 -7.62 5.30 0.55
C GLN A 138 -8.91 4.47 0.70
N ALA A 139 -9.85 4.60 -0.24
CA ALA A 139 -11.10 3.84 -0.22
C ALA A 139 -10.86 2.32 -0.35
N HIS A 140 -9.92 1.90 -1.20
CA HIS A 140 -9.49 0.52 -1.35
C HIS A 140 -8.89 -0.03 -0.04
N ALA A 141 -8.01 0.72 0.61
CA ALA A 141 -7.45 0.32 1.90
C ALA A 141 -8.53 0.21 2.98
N ALA A 142 -9.48 1.17 3.00
CA ALA A 142 -10.60 1.18 3.94
C ALA A 142 -11.56 -0.01 3.72
N PHE A 143 -11.89 -0.33 2.47
CA PHE A 143 -12.75 -1.47 2.14
C PHE A 143 -12.16 -2.79 2.63
N HIS A 144 -10.93 -3.07 2.26
CA HIS A 144 -10.29 -4.31 2.72
C HIS A 144 -10.11 -4.35 4.23
N HIS A 145 -9.86 -3.20 4.89
CA HIS A 145 -9.82 -3.15 6.34
C HIS A 145 -11.18 -3.49 6.94
N ALA A 146 -12.26 -2.91 6.42
CA ALA A 146 -13.63 -3.17 6.89
C ALA A 146 -13.99 -4.66 6.80
N LEU A 147 -13.60 -5.35 5.72
CA LEU A 147 -13.83 -6.80 5.58
C LEU A 147 -13.21 -7.61 6.73
N LEU A 148 -12.08 -7.17 7.28
CA LEU A 148 -11.34 -7.91 8.31
C LEU A 148 -11.78 -7.60 9.74
N THR A 149 -12.49 -6.49 9.99
CA THR A 149 -12.80 -6.01 11.35
C THR A 149 -13.87 -6.81 12.09
N GLY A 150 -14.55 -7.76 11.43
CA GLY A 150 -15.43 -8.73 12.09
C GLY A 150 -14.69 -9.74 12.97
N CYS A 151 -13.40 -9.95 12.72
CA CYS A 151 -12.55 -10.83 13.53
C CYS A 151 -12.29 -10.22 14.92
N ARG A 152 -12.52 -11.02 15.97
CA ARG A 152 -12.34 -10.57 17.36
C ARG A 152 -10.91 -10.69 17.87
N ASN A 153 -10.02 -11.32 17.11
CA ASN A 153 -8.62 -11.48 17.49
C ASN A 153 -7.78 -10.30 17.03
N GLN A 154 -7.54 -9.35 17.93
CA GLN A 154 -6.77 -8.13 17.63
C GLN A 154 -5.35 -8.42 17.16
N ARG A 155 -4.70 -9.49 17.64
CA ARG A 155 -3.34 -9.86 17.22
C ARG A 155 -3.27 -10.26 15.74
N LEU A 156 -4.28 -11.01 15.28
CA LEU A 156 -4.38 -11.38 13.87
C LEU A 156 -4.71 -10.17 12.99
N LEU A 157 -5.59 -9.27 13.46
CA LEU A 157 -5.90 -8.01 12.77
C LEU A 157 -4.66 -7.12 12.61
N ASP A 158 -3.85 -6.99 13.67
CA ASP A 158 -2.64 -6.18 13.63
C ASP A 158 -1.60 -6.78 12.67
N ALA A 159 -1.44 -8.10 12.65
CA ALA A 159 -0.56 -8.80 11.71
C ALA A 159 -1.02 -8.60 10.25
N ALA A 160 -2.31 -8.79 9.96
CA ALA A 160 -2.88 -8.56 8.64
C ALA A 160 -2.69 -7.10 8.18
N ARG A 161 -2.89 -6.13 9.09
CA ARG A 161 -2.69 -4.70 8.81
C ARG A 161 -1.24 -4.40 8.44
N SER A 162 -0.28 -4.92 9.20
CA SER A 162 1.16 -4.72 8.92
C SER A 162 1.54 -5.22 7.54
N LEU A 163 1.18 -6.47 7.22
CA LEU A 163 1.46 -7.08 5.92
C LEU A 163 0.80 -6.30 4.76
N ARG A 164 -0.41 -5.79 4.96
CA ARG A 164 -1.10 -4.94 3.96
C ARG A 164 -0.38 -3.62 3.73
N GLN A 165 0.09 -2.97 4.79
CA GLN A 165 0.85 -1.72 4.68
C GLN A 165 2.15 -1.91 3.90
N GLU A 166 2.84 -3.02 4.13
CA GLU A 166 4.05 -3.37 3.37
C GLU A 166 3.75 -3.62 1.88
N ALA A 167 2.62 -4.26 1.58
CA ALA A 167 2.20 -4.55 0.21
C ALA A 167 1.67 -3.32 -0.55
N GLU A 168 1.32 -2.24 0.15
CA GLU A 168 0.75 -1.04 -0.47
C GLU A 168 1.69 -0.46 -1.55
N LEU A 169 2.99 -0.46 -1.29
CA LEU A 169 3.99 -0.02 -2.24
C LEU A 169 3.96 -0.85 -3.54
N TYR A 170 3.92 -2.17 -3.41
CA TYR A 170 3.85 -3.08 -4.56
C TYR A 170 2.54 -2.91 -5.32
N ARG A 171 1.43 -2.71 -4.62
CA ARG A 171 0.13 -2.46 -5.24
C ARG A 171 0.13 -1.18 -6.09
N GLN A 172 0.69 -0.10 -5.58
CA GLN A 172 0.81 1.15 -6.32
C GLN A 172 1.65 0.96 -7.60
N TRP A 173 2.77 0.28 -7.49
CA TRP A 173 3.63 -0.01 -8.65
C TRP A 173 3.00 -0.99 -9.65
N SER A 174 2.06 -1.84 -9.23
CA SER A 174 1.38 -2.76 -10.16
C SER A 174 0.56 -2.03 -11.20
N VAL A 175 0.11 -0.83 -10.92
CA VAL A 175 -0.69 -0.02 -11.85
C VAL A 175 0.18 0.80 -12.79
N SER A 176 1.26 1.41 -12.26
CA SER A 176 2.19 2.21 -13.09
C SER A 176 3.12 1.35 -13.94
N LEU A 177 3.51 0.16 -13.47
CA LEU A 177 4.43 -0.74 -14.18
C LEU A 177 3.71 -1.86 -14.93
N GLY A 178 2.53 -2.29 -14.46
CA GLY A 178 1.75 -3.40 -15.00
C GLY A 178 0.39 -2.94 -15.48
N ASN A 179 0.24 -2.71 -16.78
CA ASN A 179 -1.07 -2.45 -17.38
C ASN A 179 -1.66 -3.78 -17.85
N GLU A 180 -2.70 -4.30 -17.18
CA GLU A 180 -3.43 -5.50 -17.59
C GLU A 180 -4.80 -5.09 -18.19
N PRO A 181 -4.86 -4.94 -19.53
CA PRO A 181 -6.14 -4.67 -20.20
C PRO A 181 -7.07 -5.85 -19.99
N GLY A 182 -8.18 -5.64 -19.31
CA GLY A 182 -9.22 -6.67 -19.11
C GLY A 182 -9.37 -7.18 -17.69
N ARG A 183 -8.52 -6.79 -16.73
CA ARG A 183 -8.77 -7.05 -15.31
C ARG A 183 -9.87 -6.13 -14.80
N ASP A 184 -10.96 -6.72 -14.34
CA ASP A 184 -12.05 -5.99 -13.67
C ASP A 184 -11.90 -6.04 -12.15
N VAL A 185 -11.08 -5.13 -11.62
CA VAL A 185 -10.83 -5.00 -10.19
C VAL A 185 -12.11 -4.66 -9.41
N ALA A 186 -13.05 -3.94 -10.03
CA ALA A 186 -14.32 -3.61 -9.39
C ALA A 186 -15.21 -4.86 -9.25
N ALA A 187 -15.23 -5.73 -10.26
CA ALA A 187 -15.93 -7.02 -10.17
C ALA A 187 -15.32 -7.93 -9.11
N GLU A 188 -13.98 -7.96 -8.97
CA GLU A 188 -13.31 -8.72 -7.89
C GLU A 188 -13.74 -8.25 -6.50
N HIS A 189 -13.78 -6.94 -6.25
CA HIS A 189 -14.21 -6.38 -4.97
C HIS A 189 -15.68 -6.64 -4.69
N ARG A 190 -16.54 -6.57 -5.72
CA ARG A 190 -17.97 -6.88 -5.58
C ARG A 190 -18.17 -8.34 -5.21
N ALA A 191 -17.49 -9.28 -5.89
CA ALA A 191 -17.56 -10.70 -5.57
C ALA A 191 -17.12 -11.00 -4.13
N LEU A 192 -16.06 -10.32 -3.64
CA LEU A 192 -15.62 -10.41 -2.25
C LEU A 192 -16.72 -9.96 -1.28
N LEU A 193 -17.35 -8.80 -1.52
CA LEU A 193 -18.44 -8.31 -0.68
C LEU A 193 -19.64 -9.26 -0.71
N ASP A 194 -20.04 -9.75 -1.88
CA ASP A 194 -21.17 -10.66 -2.03
C ASP A 194 -20.95 -11.96 -1.24
N ALA A 195 -19.77 -12.55 -1.29
CA ALA A 195 -19.41 -13.74 -0.50
C ALA A 195 -19.45 -13.46 1.01
N VAL A 196 -19.00 -12.28 1.44
CA VAL A 196 -19.06 -11.82 2.83
C VAL A 196 -20.51 -11.70 3.31
N LEU A 197 -21.37 -11.06 2.52
CA LEU A 197 -22.80 -10.87 2.86
C LEU A 197 -23.59 -12.19 2.81
N ALA A 198 -23.19 -13.11 1.93
CA ALA A 198 -23.73 -14.47 1.91
C ALA A 198 -23.25 -15.34 3.09
N ARG A 199 -22.33 -14.83 3.92
CA ARG A 199 -21.70 -15.59 5.02
C ARG A 199 -20.94 -16.84 4.56
N ASP A 200 -20.50 -16.86 3.30
CA ASP A 200 -19.69 -17.93 2.75
C ASP A 200 -18.20 -17.66 3.02
N ALA A 201 -17.75 -18.11 4.19
CA ALA A 201 -16.40 -17.87 4.65
C ALA A 201 -15.34 -18.50 3.75
N ASP A 202 -15.60 -19.69 3.22
CA ASP A 202 -14.63 -20.44 2.43
C ASP A 202 -14.46 -19.80 1.04
N HIS A 203 -15.55 -19.44 0.40
CA HIS A 203 -15.51 -18.72 -0.87
C HIS A 203 -14.91 -17.31 -0.75
N ALA A 204 -15.24 -16.56 0.31
CA ALA A 204 -14.60 -15.27 0.57
C ALA A 204 -13.08 -15.38 0.74
N GLN A 205 -12.61 -16.42 1.43
CA GLN A 205 -11.17 -16.68 1.60
C GLN A 205 -10.48 -17.01 0.26
N GLU A 206 -11.11 -17.84 -0.58
CA GLU A 206 -10.60 -18.17 -1.91
C GLU A 206 -10.47 -16.93 -2.80
N LEU A 207 -11.55 -16.14 -2.90
CA LEU A 207 -11.56 -14.89 -3.67
C LEU A 207 -10.47 -13.90 -3.19
N LEU A 208 -10.27 -13.80 -1.87
CA LEU A 208 -9.23 -12.90 -1.34
C LEU A 208 -7.81 -13.39 -1.67
N ARG A 209 -7.56 -14.71 -1.59
CA ARG A 209 -6.26 -15.29 -1.99
C ARG A 209 -5.96 -15.01 -3.45
N ASP A 210 -6.93 -15.22 -4.33
CA ASP A 210 -6.78 -15.01 -5.76
C ASP A 210 -6.53 -13.54 -6.09
N HIS A 211 -7.28 -12.63 -5.45
CA HIS A 211 -7.11 -11.18 -5.59
C HIS A 211 -5.69 -10.73 -5.16
N ILE A 212 -5.19 -11.22 -4.03
CA ILE A 212 -3.83 -10.91 -3.55
C ILE A 212 -2.78 -11.47 -4.51
N ALA A 213 -2.90 -12.74 -4.90
CA ALA A 213 -1.93 -13.42 -5.76
C ALA A 213 -1.89 -12.80 -7.18
N HIS A 214 -3.01 -12.33 -7.69
CA HIS A 214 -3.10 -11.71 -9.02
C HIS A 214 -2.21 -10.45 -9.11
N THR A 215 -2.31 -9.56 -8.15
CA THR A 215 -1.51 -8.32 -8.11
C THR A 215 0.00 -8.62 -8.10
N ALA A 216 0.44 -9.64 -7.36
CA ALA A 216 1.84 -10.04 -7.33
C ALA A 216 2.31 -10.65 -8.66
N ARG A 217 1.51 -11.51 -9.29
CA ARG A 217 1.84 -12.08 -10.61
C ARG A 217 2.03 -10.99 -11.65
N LEU A 218 1.17 -9.98 -11.65
CA LEU A 218 1.28 -8.86 -12.58
C LEU A 218 2.62 -8.12 -12.44
N LEU A 219 3.01 -7.78 -11.21
CA LEU A 219 4.29 -7.11 -10.95
C LEU A 219 5.49 -7.95 -11.36
N ILE A 220 5.51 -9.24 -11.02
CA ILE A 220 6.59 -10.16 -11.37
C ILE A 220 6.74 -10.25 -12.89
N SER A 221 5.65 -10.19 -13.65
CA SER A 221 5.69 -10.27 -15.11
C SER A 221 6.15 -8.99 -15.80
N CYS A 222 5.96 -7.82 -15.17
CA CYS A 222 6.16 -6.51 -15.81
C CYS A 222 7.40 -5.75 -15.31
N ALA A 223 7.90 -6.03 -14.11
CA ALA A 223 9.01 -5.32 -13.52
C ALA A 223 10.27 -6.18 -13.44
N PRO A 224 11.47 -5.63 -13.74
CA PRO A 224 12.71 -6.37 -13.57
C PRO A 224 12.96 -6.70 -12.10
N ASP A 225 13.45 -7.91 -11.83
CA ASP A 225 13.88 -8.29 -10.49
C ASP A 225 15.08 -7.43 -10.05
N GLN A 226 14.93 -6.76 -8.93
CA GLN A 226 15.99 -5.97 -8.30
C GLN A 226 16.30 -6.60 -6.93
N PRO A 227 17.09 -7.69 -6.90
CA PRO A 227 17.31 -8.42 -5.66
C PRO A 227 17.82 -7.46 -4.57
N ASN A 228 17.16 -7.50 -3.43
CA ASN A 228 17.60 -6.76 -2.26
C ASN A 228 18.93 -7.39 -1.82
N GLN A 229 20.07 -6.84 -2.30
CA GLN A 229 21.36 -7.20 -1.79
C GLN A 229 21.47 -6.72 -0.33
N ALA A 230 20.76 -7.43 0.56
CA ALA A 230 21.00 -7.35 1.99
C ALA A 230 22.42 -7.88 2.19
N GLY A 231 23.31 -7.03 2.69
CA GLY A 231 24.73 -7.17 2.73
C GLY A 231 25.23 -8.56 3.20
N GLU A 232 26.23 -9.03 2.49
CA GLU A 232 27.29 -9.80 3.10
C GLU A 232 28.12 -8.92 4.06
#